data_4bdb9c2d24c98bc0de2fc0394a0a3bb3
#
_entry.id   4bdb9c2d24c98bc0de2fc0394a0a3bb3
#
_cell.length_a   1.000
_cell.length_b   1.000
_cell.length_c   1.000
_cell.angle_alpha   90.00
_cell.angle_beta   90.00
_cell.angle_gamma   90.00
#
_symmetry.space_group_name_H-M   'P 1'
#
loop_
_entity.id
_entity.type
_entity.pdbx_description
1 polymer ?
#
loop_
_entity_poly.entity_id
_entity_poly.type
_entity_poly.pdbx_seq_one_letter_code
_entity_poly.pdbx_strand_id
1 'polypeptide(L)'
;EEYTDFIYRLGSEGWLSAEPDAMPVCSDYAFPGYSIIYLPSEHTLPISLEKYPYYAIPKLFTLLDTSALEASGIFQVFNQPSLGQKGRGTLIGFLDTGIDYRSPVFRKQDGSTRILGIWDQTIPKPLNPRSSEPAEPDSSSSEKEDPFDFLQYGVHFGEEQINEALASPDPLSLVPS
;
A
#
# COMPACT_ATOMS: atom_id res chain seq x y z
N GLU A 1 4.61 0.07 -24.18
CA GLU A 1 5.16 -1.25 -23.79
C GLU A 1 4.42 -1.70 -22.54
N GLU A 2 4.06 -2.98 -22.50
CA GLU A 2 3.39 -3.58 -21.35
C GLU A 2 4.41 -4.39 -20.57
N TYR A 3 4.38 -4.29 -19.24
CA TYR A 3 5.32 -4.96 -18.36
C TYR A 3 4.58 -5.89 -17.42
N THR A 4 5.26 -6.97 -17.05
CA THR A 4 4.82 -7.92 -16.02
C THR A 4 5.75 -7.79 -14.83
N ASP A 5 5.20 -7.62 -13.64
CA ASP A 5 5.93 -7.52 -12.39
C ASP A 5 6.14 -8.89 -11.74
N PHE A 6 7.31 -9.08 -11.15
CA PHE A 6 7.68 -10.30 -10.44
C PHE A 6 8.35 -9.97 -9.12
N ILE A 7 8.13 -10.81 -8.12
CA ILE A 7 8.86 -10.76 -6.86
C ILE A 7 10.22 -11.44 -7.08
N TYR A 8 11.30 -10.67 -6.91
CA TYR A 8 12.66 -11.14 -6.99
C TYR A 8 13.28 -11.28 -5.61
N ARG A 9 13.85 -12.43 -5.32
CA ARG A 9 14.58 -12.71 -4.08
C ARG A 9 16.07 -12.73 -4.36
N LEU A 10 16.85 -11.95 -3.62
CA LEU A 10 18.33 -11.95 -3.73
C LEU A 10 18.88 -13.35 -3.51
N GLY A 11 19.77 -13.79 -4.41
CA GLY A 11 20.36 -15.13 -4.39
C GLY A 11 19.50 -16.23 -5.02
N SER A 12 18.38 -15.87 -5.68
CA SER A 12 17.53 -16.82 -6.43
C SER A 12 17.55 -16.55 -7.94
N GLU A 13 18.70 -16.25 -8.48
CA GLU A 13 18.88 -15.73 -9.85
C GLU A 13 18.65 -16.77 -10.95
N GLY A 14 18.61 -18.05 -10.61
CA GLY A 14 18.58 -19.13 -11.59
C GLY A 14 17.39 -19.09 -12.57
N TRP A 15 16.23 -18.62 -12.15
CA TRP A 15 15.06 -18.53 -13.05
C TRP A 15 15.12 -17.31 -13.98
N LEU A 16 15.71 -16.21 -13.53
CA LEU A 16 15.90 -15.02 -14.37
C LEU A 16 16.97 -15.24 -15.44
N SER A 17 17.99 -16.01 -15.12
CA SER A 17 19.06 -16.35 -16.07
C SER A 17 18.61 -17.30 -17.19
N ALA A 18 17.48 -17.98 -17.01
CA ALA A 18 16.92 -18.87 -18.03
C ALA A 18 16.23 -18.11 -19.19
N GLU A 19 16.01 -16.82 -19.05
CA GLU A 19 15.36 -15.94 -20.03
C GLU A 19 16.30 -14.79 -20.40
N PRO A 20 17.35 -15.01 -21.19
CA PRO A 20 18.36 -13.98 -21.48
C PRO A 20 17.80 -12.75 -22.21
N ASP A 21 16.67 -12.89 -22.91
CA ASP A 21 16.01 -11.79 -23.60
C ASP A 21 15.04 -11.00 -22.72
N ALA A 22 14.71 -11.54 -21.53
CA ALA A 22 13.84 -10.88 -20.54
C ALA A 22 14.67 -10.16 -19.48
N MET A 23 15.51 -9.21 -19.90
CA MET A 23 16.24 -8.38 -18.94
C MET A 23 15.29 -7.44 -18.21
N PRO A 24 15.42 -7.30 -16.87
CA PRO A 24 14.64 -6.33 -16.11
C PRO A 24 14.86 -4.92 -16.65
N VAL A 25 13.77 -4.21 -16.95
CA VAL A 25 13.82 -2.81 -17.40
C VAL A 25 14.09 -1.90 -16.21
N CYS A 26 13.49 -2.21 -15.06
CA CYS A 26 13.73 -1.54 -13.80
C CYS A 26 13.43 -2.48 -12.63
N SER A 27 13.79 -2.05 -11.43
CA SER A 27 13.48 -2.78 -10.21
C SER A 27 13.17 -1.80 -9.09
N ASP A 28 12.18 -2.12 -8.26
CA ASP A 28 11.85 -1.39 -7.05
C ASP A 28 12.24 -2.21 -5.82
N TYR A 29 12.78 -1.52 -4.82
CA TYR A 29 13.08 -2.13 -3.53
C TYR A 29 11.75 -2.40 -2.78
N ALA A 30 11.55 -3.63 -2.34
CA ALA A 30 10.39 -4.00 -1.55
C ALA A 30 10.74 -4.06 -0.04
N PHE A 31 11.69 -4.92 0.34
CA PHE A 31 12.19 -5.07 1.72
C PHE A 31 13.49 -5.88 1.71
N PRO A 32 14.24 -6.00 2.84
CA PRO A 32 15.53 -6.68 2.85
C PRO A 32 15.50 -8.06 2.19
N GLY A 33 16.29 -8.22 1.14
CA GLY A 33 16.40 -9.47 0.38
C GLY A 33 15.35 -9.66 -0.73
N TYR A 34 14.45 -8.69 -0.96
CA TYR A 34 13.43 -8.75 -1.99
C TYR A 34 13.30 -7.44 -2.78
N SER A 35 13.02 -7.58 -4.06
CA SER A 35 12.72 -6.49 -4.97
C SER A 35 11.53 -6.87 -5.85
N ILE A 36 10.87 -5.89 -6.44
CA ILE A 36 9.94 -6.09 -7.55
C ILE A 36 10.72 -5.78 -8.81
N ILE A 37 10.70 -6.68 -9.78
CA ILE A 37 11.34 -6.49 -11.08
C ILE A 37 10.27 -6.45 -12.17
N TYR A 38 10.49 -5.61 -13.16
CA TYR A 38 9.58 -5.41 -14.29
C TYR A 38 10.22 -5.96 -15.56
N LEU A 39 9.56 -6.94 -16.16
CA LEU A 39 9.99 -7.60 -17.39
C LEU A 39 9.00 -7.30 -18.52
N PRO A 40 9.46 -7.15 -19.79
CA PRO A 40 8.57 -6.97 -20.91
C PRO A 40 7.58 -8.14 -21.04
N SER A 41 6.28 -7.85 -21.15
CA SER A 41 5.23 -8.86 -21.17
C SER A 41 5.33 -9.79 -22.38
N GLU A 42 5.86 -9.30 -23.49
CA GLU A 42 6.07 -10.10 -24.72
C GLU A 42 7.01 -11.30 -24.51
N HIS A 43 7.95 -11.22 -23.56
CA HIS A 43 8.88 -12.30 -23.25
C HIS A 43 8.46 -13.16 -22.05
N THR A 44 7.51 -12.69 -21.26
CA THR A 44 7.14 -13.32 -19.98
C THR A 44 5.85 -14.13 -20.06
N LEU A 45 4.96 -13.80 -20.97
CA LEU A 45 3.69 -14.49 -21.13
C LEU A 45 3.83 -15.76 -22.00
N PRO A 46 3.04 -16.82 -21.73
CA PRO A 46 2.16 -16.98 -20.59
C PRO A 46 2.94 -17.28 -19.28
N ILE A 47 2.43 -16.77 -18.17
CA ILE A 47 2.99 -17.07 -16.84
C ILE A 47 2.61 -18.51 -16.46
N SER A 48 3.62 -19.33 -16.09
CA SER A 48 3.40 -20.69 -15.62
C SER A 48 4.37 -21.07 -14.50
N LEU A 49 3.99 -22.06 -13.69
CA LEU A 49 4.85 -22.61 -12.62
C LEU A 49 6.01 -23.44 -13.17
N GLU A 50 6.00 -23.82 -14.43
CA GLU A 50 7.11 -24.49 -15.11
C GLU A 50 8.24 -23.49 -15.42
N LYS A 51 7.86 -22.25 -15.73
CA LYS A 51 8.77 -21.17 -16.13
C LYS A 51 9.24 -20.32 -14.93
N TYR A 52 8.37 -20.07 -13.98
CA TYR A 52 8.64 -19.17 -12.85
C TYR A 52 8.38 -19.84 -11.51
N PRO A 53 9.23 -19.59 -10.49
CA PRO A 53 8.98 -20.13 -9.17
C PRO A 53 7.73 -19.52 -8.55
N TYR A 54 6.99 -20.31 -7.78
CA TYR A 54 5.71 -19.91 -7.19
C TYR A 54 5.76 -18.58 -6.42
N TYR A 55 6.86 -18.30 -5.73
CA TYR A 55 7.01 -17.06 -4.95
C TYR A 55 7.20 -15.82 -5.82
N ALA A 56 7.75 -15.97 -7.05
CA ALA A 56 8.00 -14.85 -7.95
C ALA A 56 6.72 -14.35 -8.64
N ILE A 57 5.71 -15.21 -8.78
CA ILE A 57 4.47 -14.86 -9.46
C ILE A 57 3.57 -14.09 -8.52
N PRO A 58 3.14 -12.84 -8.86
CA PRO A 58 2.12 -12.10 -8.11
C PRO A 58 0.82 -12.92 -7.96
N LYS A 59 0.16 -12.80 -6.81
CA LYS A 59 -1.05 -13.56 -6.51
C LYS A 59 -2.28 -12.67 -6.69
N LEU A 60 -3.31 -13.23 -7.27
CA LEU A 60 -4.63 -12.64 -7.28
C LEU A 60 -5.35 -13.02 -5.98
N PHE A 61 -5.88 -12.02 -5.31
CA PHE A 61 -6.67 -12.19 -4.10
C PHE A 61 -8.12 -11.78 -4.39
N THR A 62 -9.04 -12.45 -3.73
CA THR A 62 -10.47 -12.13 -3.76
C THR A 62 -10.92 -11.60 -2.42
N LEU A 63 -12.11 -11.01 -2.36
CA LEU A 63 -12.71 -10.62 -1.10
C LEU A 63 -12.87 -11.85 -0.19
N LEU A 64 -12.48 -11.67 1.07
CA LEU A 64 -12.65 -12.70 2.10
C LEU A 64 -14.08 -12.70 2.62
N ASP A 65 -14.59 -13.88 2.91
CA ASP A 65 -15.85 -14.08 3.61
C ASP A 65 -15.61 -14.46 5.09
N THR A 66 -16.68 -14.78 5.80
CA THR A 66 -16.60 -15.17 7.22
C THR A 66 -15.94 -16.52 7.45
N SER A 67 -15.77 -17.36 6.43
CA SER A 67 -15.15 -18.68 6.56
C SER A 67 -13.68 -18.60 7.00
N ALA A 68 -12.96 -17.56 6.58
CA ALA A 68 -11.60 -17.31 7.03
C ALA A 68 -11.52 -17.00 8.53
N LEU A 69 -12.50 -16.28 9.07
CA LEU A 69 -12.59 -15.95 10.50
C LEU A 69 -12.97 -17.19 11.34
N GLU A 70 -13.81 -18.07 10.79
CA GLU A 70 -14.15 -19.35 11.42
C GLU A 70 -12.95 -20.30 11.44
N ALA A 71 -12.28 -20.47 10.31
CA ALA A 71 -11.11 -21.33 10.17
C ALA A 71 -9.93 -20.91 11.06
N SER A 72 -9.74 -19.58 11.25
CA SER A 72 -8.70 -19.03 12.12
C SER A 72 -9.05 -19.04 13.62
N GLY A 73 -10.27 -19.42 13.99
CA GLY A 73 -10.71 -19.45 15.39
C GLY A 73 -11.04 -18.08 15.98
N ILE A 74 -11.10 -17.02 15.16
CA ILE A 74 -11.34 -15.64 15.62
C ILE A 74 -12.70 -15.55 16.32
N PHE A 75 -13.75 -16.17 15.80
CA PHE A 75 -15.05 -16.14 16.43
C PHE A 75 -15.07 -16.81 17.82
N GLN A 76 -14.30 -17.88 18.02
CA GLN A 76 -14.17 -18.53 19.32
C GLN A 76 -13.50 -17.60 20.34
N VAL A 77 -12.47 -16.87 19.93
CA VAL A 77 -11.79 -15.88 20.78
C VAL A 77 -12.72 -14.70 21.10
N PHE A 78 -13.44 -14.17 20.11
CA PHE A 78 -14.39 -13.07 20.30
C PHE A 78 -15.50 -13.38 21.30
N ASN A 79 -15.94 -14.65 21.34
CA ASN A 79 -17.02 -15.12 22.20
C ASN A 79 -16.56 -15.56 23.61
N GLN A 80 -15.26 -15.40 23.93
CA GLN A 80 -14.76 -15.73 25.27
C GLN A 80 -15.10 -14.61 26.27
N PRO A 81 -15.92 -14.88 27.30
CA PRO A 81 -16.35 -13.84 28.25
C PRO A 81 -15.20 -13.23 29.06
N SER A 82 -14.08 -13.96 29.20
CA SER A 82 -12.90 -13.53 29.96
C SER A 82 -11.92 -12.69 29.12
N LEU A 83 -12.06 -12.66 27.81
CA LEU A 83 -11.18 -11.91 26.91
C LEU A 83 -11.84 -10.61 26.48
N GLY A 84 -11.85 -9.62 27.38
CA GLY A 84 -12.40 -8.27 27.11
C GLY A 84 -11.55 -7.41 26.17
N GLN A 85 -10.53 -7.97 25.55
CA GLN A 85 -9.62 -7.25 24.64
C GLN A 85 -10.29 -7.01 23.29
N LYS A 86 -10.44 -5.75 22.92
CA LYS A 86 -11.07 -5.31 21.66
C LYS A 86 -10.13 -4.45 20.79
N GLY A 87 -8.82 -4.66 20.95
CA GLY A 87 -7.81 -3.97 20.15
C GLY A 87 -7.65 -2.47 20.42
N ARG A 88 -8.12 -1.96 21.57
CA ARG A 88 -7.91 -0.55 21.91
C ARG A 88 -6.42 -0.24 21.97
N GLY A 89 -5.98 0.81 21.23
CA GLY A 89 -4.57 1.22 21.15
C GLY A 89 -3.74 0.38 20.14
N THR A 90 -4.38 -0.52 19.40
CA THR A 90 -3.73 -1.24 18.31
C THR A 90 -3.89 -0.46 17.01
N LEU A 91 -2.79 -0.28 16.30
CA LEU A 91 -2.77 0.25 14.94
C LEU A 91 -2.87 -0.91 13.94
N ILE A 92 -3.75 -0.78 12.95
CA ILE A 92 -3.93 -1.77 11.88
C ILE A 92 -3.65 -1.06 10.56
N GLY A 93 -2.73 -1.62 9.77
CA GLY A 93 -2.49 -1.20 8.39
C GLY A 93 -3.26 -2.09 7.42
N PHE A 94 -3.88 -1.47 6.42
CA PHE A 94 -4.56 -2.14 5.32
C PHE A 94 -3.83 -1.81 4.01
N LEU A 95 -3.51 -2.84 3.22
CA LEU A 95 -3.05 -2.70 1.85
C LEU A 95 -4.15 -3.27 0.97
N ASP A 96 -4.83 -2.41 0.24
CA ASP A 96 -5.98 -2.79 -0.58
C ASP A 96 -6.14 -1.83 -1.77
N THR A 97 -7.14 -2.05 -2.60
CA THR A 97 -7.45 -1.24 -3.79
C THR A 97 -8.15 0.08 -3.49
N GLY A 98 -8.44 0.35 -2.23
CA GLY A 98 -9.09 1.56 -1.72
C GLY A 98 -9.84 1.30 -0.43
N ILE A 99 -10.39 2.36 0.15
CA ILE A 99 -11.19 2.30 1.39
C ILE A 99 -12.33 3.31 1.34
N ASP A 100 -13.56 2.87 1.62
CA ASP A 100 -14.65 3.81 1.86
C ASP A 100 -14.56 4.38 3.28
N TYR A 101 -13.72 5.40 3.46
CA TYR A 101 -13.51 6.06 4.74
C TYR A 101 -14.78 6.74 5.29
N ARG A 102 -15.81 6.94 4.46
CA ARG A 102 -17.11 7.52 4.86
C ARG A 102 -17.95 6.51 5.63
N SER A 103 -17.61 5.22 5.57
CA SER A 103 -18.35 4.17 6.28
C SER A 103 -18.37 4.41 7.79
N PRO A 104 -19.53 4.23 8.45
CA PRO A 104 -19.67 4.39 9.91
C PRO A 104 -18.70 3.54 10.73
N VAL A 105 -18.21 2.39 10.19
CA VAL A 105 -17.25 1.51 10.90
C VAL A 105 -15.92 2.19 11.16
N PHE A 106 -15.54 3.19 10.36
CA PHE A 106 -14.33 3.98 10.50
C PHE A 106 -14.53 5.29 11.26
N ARG A 107 -15.70 5.51 11.87
CA ARG A 107 -15.98 6.73 12.63
C ARG A 107 -15.97 6.50 14.13
N LYS A 108 -15.57 7.51 14.85
CA LYS A 108 -15.74 7.63 16.30
C LYS A 108 -17.19 8.04 16.62
N GLN A 109 -17.57 8.01 17.90
CA GLN A 109 -18.92 8.41 18.33
C GLN A 109 -19.25 9.89 18.06
N ASP A 110 -18.24 10.75 18.01
CA ASP A 110 -18.37 12.17 17.69
C ASP A 110 -18.45 12.45 16.18
N GLY A 111 -18.42 11.41 15.34
CA GLY A 111 -18.47 11.49 13.89
C GLY A 111 -17.11 11.69 13.22
N SER A 112 -16.05 11.94 13.98
CA SER A 112 -14.70 12.05 13.42
C SER A 112 -14.15 10.69 12.95
N THR A 113 -13.12 10.73 12.09
CA THR A 113 -12.51 9.51 11.60
C THR A 113 -11.69 8.76 12.66
N ARG A 114 -11.63 7.43 12.54
CA ARG A 114 -10.70 6.55 13.26
C ARG A 114 -9.43 6.28 12.46
N ILE A 115 -9.42 6.70 11.19
CA ILE A 115 -8.29 6.48 10.28
C ILE A 115 -7.25 7.56 10.57
N LEU A 116 -6.01 7.15 10.80
CA LEU A 116 -4.89 8.05 11.06
C LEU A 116 -4.27 8.61 9.78
N GLY A 117 -4.36 7.85 8.70
CA GLY A 117 -3.88 8.28 7.39
C GLY A 117 -4.27 7.32 6.29
N ILE A 118 -4.38 7.86 5.08
CA ILE A 118 -4.57 7.13 3.82
C ILE A 118 -3.44 7.54 2.91
N TRP A 119 -2.75 6.57 2.34
CA TRP A 119 -1.78 6.78 1.27
C TRP A 119 -2.35 6.25 -0.04
N ASP A 120 -2.87 7.17 -0.85
CA ASP A 120 -3.37 6.85 -2.18
C ASP A 120 -2.23 6.83 -3.19
N GLN A 121 -1.89 5.63 -3.65
CA GLN A 121 -0.79 5.39 -4.58
C GLN A 121 -1.18 5.68 -6.04
N THR A 122 -2.46 5.86 -6.33
CA THR A 122 -2.96 6.11 -7.69
C THR A 122 -2.85 7.57 -8.10
N ILE A 123 -2.71 8.48 -7.13
CA ILE A 123 -2.61 9.91 -7.35
C ILE A 123 -1.14 10.26 -7.63
N PRO A 124 -0.81 10.87 -8.78
CA PRO A 124 0.54 11.33 -9.03
C PRO A 124 0.99 12.36 -7.97
N LYS A 125 2.13 12.11 -7.33
CA LYS A 125 2.72 13.10 -6.42
C LYS A 125 3.13 14.32 -7.24
N PRO A 126 2.75 15.55 -6.84
CA PRO A 126 3.25 16.76 -7.48
C PRO A 126 4.78 16.76 -7.40
N LEU A 127 5.45 16.97 -8.54
CA LEU A 127 6.91 17.13 -8.56
C LEU A 127 7.25 18.34 -7.70
N ASN A 128 7.88 18.11 -6.55
CA ASN A 128 8.41 19.21 -5.75
C ASN A 128 9.75 19.64 -6.37
N PRO A 129 9.86 20.85 -6.95
CA PRO A 129 11.10 21.30 -7.60
C PRO A 129 12.28 21.41 -6.63
N ARG A 130 12.03 21.36 -5.31
CA ARG A 130 13.07 21.50 -4.27
C ARG A 130 13.83 20.21 -3.94
N SER A 131 13.42 19.05 -4.46
CA SER A 131 14.11 17.77 -4.15
C SER A 131 15.45 17.60 -4.86
N SER A 132 15.87 18.53 -5.71
CA SER A 132 17.12 18.49 -6.47
C SER A 132 18.16 19.52 -6.05
N GLU A 133 17.87 20.39 -5.07
CA GLU A 133 18.86 21.35 -4.55
C GLU A 133 19.30 20.96 -3.13
N PRO A 134 20.62 21.05 -2.80
CA PRO A 134 21.10 20.90 -1.43
C PRO A 134 20.45 21.98 -0.55
N ALA A 135 19.88 21.60 0.58
CA ALA A 135 19.23 22.51 1.52
C ALA A 135 20.19 23.63 1.94
N GLU A 136 19.92 24.87 1.54
CA GLU A 136 20.56 26.06 2.13
C GLU A 136 20.05 26.24 3.57
N PRO A 137 20.93 26.51 4.54
CA PRO A 137 20.60 26.47 5.97
C PRO A 137 19.81 27.68 6.51
N ASP A 138 19.23 28.52 5.67
CA ASP A 138 18.59 29.75 6.15
C ASP A 138 17.32 30.12 5.38
N SER A 139 16.21 29.42 5.68
CA SER A 139 14.88 29.95 5.37
C SER A 139 13.88 29.54 6.47
N SER A 140 13.58 30.50 7.33
CA SER A 140 12.52 30.45 8.35
C SER A 140 11.14 30.50 7.72
N SER A 141 10.76 29.50 6.94
CA SER A 141 9.38 29.24 6.55
C SER A 141 8.86 28.07 7.38
N SER A 142 7.95 28.37 8.30
CA SER A 142 7.21 27.40 9.13
C SER A 142 6.17 26.63 8.32
N GLU A 143 6.53 26.14 7.14
CA GLU A 143 5.74 25.10 6.46
C GLU A 143 6.05 23.81 7.22
N LYS A 144 5.05 23.23 7.87
CA LYS A 144 5.12 21.91 8.46
C LYS A 144 5.57 20.95 7.37
N GLU A 145 6.81 20.46 7.46
CA GLU A 145 7.27 19.38 6.59
C GLU A 145 6.30 18.21 6.75
N ASP A 146 5.74 17.74 5.65
CA ASP A 146 4.91 16.55 5.66
C ASP A 146 5.80 15.38 6.08
N PRO A 147 5.52 14.71 7.22
CA PRO A 147 6.33 13.58 7.68
C PRO A 147 6.37 12.42 6.69
N PHE A 148 5.55 12.46 5.64
CA PHE A 148 5.47 11.47 4.56
C PHE A 148 6.13 11.95 3.26
N ASP A 149 6.87 13.05 3.27
CA ASP A 149 7.55 13.58 2.07
C ASP A 149 8.62 12.60 1.51
N PHE A 150 9.07 11.64 2.31
CA PHE A 150 9.95 10.56 1.87
C PHE A 150 9.28 9.58 0.89
N LEU A 151 7.96 9.56 0.79
CA LEU A 151 7.24 8.73 -0.18
C LEU A 151 7.48 9.28 -1.58
N GLN A 152 8.01 8.46 -2.48
CA GLN A 152 8.38 8.89 -3.84
C GLN A 152 7.17 9.05 -4.77
N TYR A 153 6.05 8.43 -4.46
CA TYR A 153 4.82 8.44 -5.26
C TYR A 153 3.59 8.42 -4.36
N GLY A 154 2.42 8.67 -4.96
CA GLY A 154 1.17 8.74 -4.22
C GLY A 154 1.00 10.03 -3.41
N VAL A 155 -0.14 10.17 -2.79
CA VAL A 155 -0.49 11.29 -1.91
C VAL A 155 -0.95 10.74 -0.57
N HIS A 156 -0.44 11.31 0.51
CA HIS A 156 -0.86 10.99 1.88
C HIS A 156 -1.91 11.98 2.37
N PHE A 157 -2.98 11.46 2.94
CA PHE A 157 -4.04 12.22 3.59
C PHE A 157 -4.04 11.88 5.09
N GLY A 158 -3.77 12.85 5.93
CA GLY A 158 -3.77 12.69 7.39
C GLY A 158 -5.18 12.75 8.00
N GLU A 159 -5.28 12.47 9.30
CA GLU A 159 -6.55 12.47 10.06
C GLU A 159 -7.32 13.80 9.91
N GLU A 160 -6.63 14.95 9.91
CA GLU A 160 -7.24 16.27 9.78
C GLU A 160 -7.92 16.43 8.42
N GLN A 161 -7.23 16.09 7.32
CA GLN A 161 -7.73 16.17 5.95
C GLN A 161 -8.91 15.22 5.72
N ILE A 162 -8.87 14.01 6.30
CA ILE A 162 -9.97 13.06 6.23
C ILE A 162 -11.20 13.61 6.97
N ASN A 163 -11.03 14.24 8.14
CA ASN A 163 -12.14 14.86 8.87
C ASN A 163 -12.72 16.07 8.12
N GLU A 164 -11.87 16.87 7.47
CA GLU A 164 -12.33 17.97 6.62
C GLU A 164 -13.15 17.44 5.44
N ALA A 165 -12.68 16.40 4.77
CA ALA A 165 -13.42 15.74 3.70
C ALA A 165 -14.79 15.21 4.20
N LEU A 166 -14.83 14.56 5.37
CA LEU A 166 -16.07 14.05 5.95
C LEU A 166 -17.09 15.15 6.31
N ALA A 167 -16.64 16.36 6.54
CA ALA A 167 -17.49 17.54 6.79
C ALA A 167 -17.93 18.23 5.49
N SER A 168 -17.31 17.91 4.36
CA SER A 168 -17.63 18.48 3.05
C SER A 168 -18.90 17.88 2.45
N PRO A 169 -19.67 18.67 1.66
CA PRO A 169 -20.77 18.13 0.84
C PRO A 169 -20.33 17.10 -0.20
N ASP A 170 -19.07 17.17 -0.65
CA ASP A 170 -18.45 16.24 -1.58
C ASP A 170 -17.11 15.75 -1.02
N PRO A 171 -17.11 14.72 -0.17
CA PRO A 171 -15.90 14.21 0.46
C PRO A 171 -14.85 13.71 -0.53
N LEU A 172 -15.30 13.05 -1.62
CA LEU A 172 -14.40 12.43 -2.59
C LEU A 172 -13.66 13.44 -3.47
N SER A 173 -14.08 14.69 -3.51
CA SER A 173 -13.33 15.77 -4.17
C SER A 173 -12.08 16.17 -3.38
N LEU A 174 -12.06 15.94 -2.06
CA LEU A 174 -10.96 16.27 -1.18
C LEU A 174 -10.04 15.07 -0.90
N VAL A 175 -10.64 13.91 -0.67
CA VAL A 175 -9.93 12.64 -0.45
C VAL A 175 -10.56 11.58 -1.36
N PRO A 176 -10.00 11.37 -2.56
CA PRO A 176 -10.56 10.49 -3.60
C PRO A 176 -10.15 9.03 -3.40
N SER A 177 -10.57 8.36 -2.35
CA SER A 177 -10.21 6.95 -2.12
C SER A 177 -11.44 6.06 -1.89
#